data_d66dfaaf3edfebc1ff378644b04cad4e
#
_entry.id   d66dfaaf3edfebc1ff378644b04cad4e
#
_cell.length_a   1.000
_cell.length_b   1.000
_cell.length_c   1.000
_cell.angle_alpha   90.00
_cell.angle_beta   90.00
_cell.angle_gamma   90.00
#
_symmetry.space_group_name_H-M   'P 1'
#
loop_
_entity.id
_entity.type
_entity.pdbx_description
1 polymer ?
#
loop_
_entity_poly.entity_id
_entity_poly.type
_entity_poly.pdbx_seq_one_letter_code
_entity_poly.pdbx_strand_id
1 'polypeptide(L)'
;MAPQDTSPLSTQIEASGRPALPDVSLRITEALAFDDVLVAPAYSQVLPGSVDTRTRLTRTISLNIPLVSSAMDTVTEGGMAIAMAQHGGMGVIHKNLEIDEQAAQVRRVKKFESGMVVNPLTIHPDQTLADARALMNTFHISGIPVVERETGRLVGILTNRDVRFATDPALKVYELMTRENLITVTAEVHPEEARRLLHRHRIEKLLVVDDAYRCVGLITVKDMDKAQAHPLANKDELGRLRVAAATGVGEDGHARARALIAAGVDVIVVDTAHGHSAGVLAAVERIKTLSNAVQVIAGNVATPEGAAALIAAGADAIKIGIGPGSICTTRVVAGVGVPQFSAVLETAAVCRAHDVPAIADGGIRTSGDIVKAIGAGADCVMVGSLLAGTDEAPGEVFLYQGRSYKSYRGMGSIGAMARGSADRYFQQEIKDTLKLVPEGIEGRVAYKGPVSAVLHQMQVNARFRRITGAGLRESHVHDVAITREAPNYRQEG
;
A
#
# COMPACT_ATOMS: atom_id res chain seq x y z
N MET A 1 -52.70 -6.31 4.04
CA MET A 1 -51.45 -7.02 3.93
C MET A 1 -51.56 -7.99 2.76
N ALA A 2 -50.97 -7.64 1.63
CA ALA A 2 -50.87 -8.49 0.47
C ALA A 2 -49.42 -8.94 0.32
N PRO A 3 -49.11 -10.21 -0.02
CA PRO A 3 -47.76 -10.70 -0.19
C PRO A 3 -47.17 -10.16 -1.47
N GLN A 4 -45.91 -9.70 -1.40
CA GLN A 4 -45.10 -9.31 -2.54
C GLN A 4 -44.70 -10.57 -3.31
N ASP A 5 -45.09 -10.61 -4.59
CA ASP A 5 -44.77 -11.64 -5.56
C ASP A 5 -43.31 -11.47 -6.03
N THR A 6 -42.45 -12.38 -5.62
CA THR A 6 -41.07 -12.49 -6.12
C THR A 6 -41.02 -13.56 -7.20
N SER A 7 -41.57 -13.24 -8.38
CA SER A 7 -41.39 -14.11 -9.56
C SER A 7 -40.00 -13.91 -10.16
N PRO A 8 -39.27 -14.98 -10.53
CA PRO A 8 -38.04 -14.87 -11.30
C PRO A 8 -38.36 -14.36 -12.72
N LEU A 9 -37.48 -13.50 -13.25
CA LEU A 9 -37.47 -12.97 -14.59
C LEU A 9 -37.72 -14.10 -15.62
N SER A 10 -38.96 -14.25 -16.08
CA SER A 10 -39.30 -15.12 -17.19
C SER A 10 -38.77 -14.51 -18.47
N THR A 11 -37.78 -15.15 -19.10
CA THR A 11 -37.28 -14.79 -20.42
C THR A 11 -38.40 -15.04 -21.44
N GLN A 12 -39.07 -13.97 -21.86
CA GLN A 12 -39.98 -14.05 -23.01
C GLN A 12 -39.16 -14.18 -24.29
N ILE A 13 -39.35 -15.27 -25.02
CA ILE A 13 -38.74 -15.50 -26.33
C ILE A 13 -39.75 -14.98 -27.37
N GLU A 14 -39.37 -13.98 -28.18
CA GLU A 14 -40.17 -13.53 -29.31
C GLU A 14 -40.24 -14.62 -30.41
N ALA A 15 -41.26 -14.56 -31.23
CA ALA A 15 -41.51 -15.51 -32.32
C ALA A 15 -40.37 -15.60 -33.36
N SER A 16 -39.36 -14.73 -33.31
CA SER A 16 -38.14 -14.73 -34.14
C SER A 16 -37.00 -15.56 -33.58
N GLY A 17 -37.16 -16.21 -32.41
CA GLY A 17 -36.09 -16.97 -31.74
C GLY A 17 -34.94 -16.13 -31.16
N ARG A 18 -35.06 -14.81 -31.12
CA ARG A 18 -34.14 -13.94 -30.44
C ARG A 18 -34.65 -13.63 -29.02
N PRO A 19 -33.78 -13.63 -27.99
CA PRO A 19 -34.19 -13.17 -26.68
C PRO A 19 -34.69 -11.73 -26.78
N ALA A 20 -35.87 -11.45 -26.23
CA ALA A 20 -36.38 -10.10 -26.11
C ALA A 20 -35.32 -9.26 -25.38
N LEU A 21 -34.87 -8.17 -26.02
CA LEU A 21 -34.01 -7.21 -25.34
C LEU A 21 -34.81 -6.67 -24.14
N PRO A 22 -34.25 -6.65 -22.94
CA PRO A 22 -34.92 -6.02 -21.82
C PRO A 22 -35.26 -4.58 -22.23
N ASP A 23 -36.40 -4.08 -21.81
CA ASP A 23 -36.80 -2.68 -22.01
C ASP A 23 -35.82 -1.78 -21.26
N VAL A 24 -34.66 -1.59 -21.88
CA VAL A 24 -33.60 -0.71 -21.39
C VAL A 24 -34.05 0.69 -21.76
N SER A 25 -34.89 1.28 -20.92
CA SER A 25 -34.97 2.75 -20.91
C SER A 25 -33.56 3.26 -20.60
N LEU A 26 -32.83 3.64 -21.64
CA LEU A 26 -31.50 4.22 -21.55
C LEU A 26 -31.57 5.45 -20.63
N ARG A 27 -31.34 5.25 -19.33
CA ARG A 27 -31.20 6.35 -18.36
C ARG A 27 -29.78 6.88 -18.51
N ILE A 28 -29.62 7.90 -19.33
CA ILE A 28 -28.40 8.66 -19.39
C ILE A 28 -28.42 9.61 -18.20
N THR A 29 -27.55 9.39 -17.24
CA THR A 29 -27.34 10.26 -16.08
C THR A 29 -26.07 11.08 -16.28
N GLU A 30 -26.07 12.30 -15.75
CA GLU A 30 -24.86 13.12 -15.71
C GLU A 30 -23.89 12.56 -14.68
N ALA A 31 -22.61 12.47 -15.04
CA ALA A 31 -21.54 12.05 -14.16
C ALA A 31 -20.32 12.98 -14.27
N LEU A 32 -19.66 13.27 -13.16
CA LEU A 32 -18.64 14.29 -13.02
C LEU A 32 -17.26 13.68 -12.75
N ALA A 33 -16.22 14.21 -13.41
CA ALA A 33 -14.82 14.00 -13.10
C ALA A 33 -14.34 15.01 -12.04
N PHE A 34 -13.09 14.89 -11.56
CA PHE A 34 -12.53 15.87 -10.63
C PHE A 34 -12.42 17.27 -11.25
N ASP A 35 -12.23 17.36 -12.57
CA ASP A 35 -12.12 18.65 -13.27
C ASP A 35 -13.45 19.41 -13.35
N ASP A 36 -14.58 18.70 -13.22
CA ASP A 36 -15.91 19.31 -13.32
C ASP A 36 -16.37 20.00 -12.03
N VAL A 37 -15.61 19.87 -10.95
CA VAL A 37 -16.00 20.36 -9.62
C VAL A 37 -14.89 21.14 -8.94
N LEU A 38 -15.24 22.10 -8.12
CA LEU A 38 -14.38 22.79 -7.18
C LEU A 38 -14.96 22.71 -5.78
N VAL A 39 -14.05 22.78 -4.80
CA VAL A 39 -14.41 22.88 -3.40
C VAL A 39 -14.85 24.31 -3.09
N ALA A 40 -16.06 24.49 -2.57
CA ALA A 40 -16.52 25.79 -2.12
C ALA A 40 -15.85 26.16 -0.80
N PRO A 41 -15.22 27.36 -0.70
CA PRO A 41 -14.66 27.85 0.56
C PRO A 41 -15.75 27.93 1.64
N ALA A 42 -15.38 27.58 2.87
CA ALA A 42 -16.26 27.69 4.02
C ALA A 42 -15.50 28.33 5.20
N TYR A 43 -16.25 28.81 6.20
CA TYR A 43 -15.64 29.28 7.44
C TYR A 43 -14.80 28.20 8.10
N SER A 44 -13.59 28.55 8.52
CA SER A 44 -12.66 27.64 9.21
C SER A 44 -12.01 28.37 10.39
N GLN A 45 -11.88 27.66 11.51
CA GLN A 45 -11.06 28.08 12.66
C GLN A 45 -9.75 27.30 12.74
N VAL A 46 -9.49 26.39 11.77
CA VAL A 46 -8.32 25.50 11.75
C VAL A 46 -7.30 26.06 10.76
N LEU A 47 -6.06 26.25 11.20
CA LEU A 47 -4.95 26.63 10.34
C LEU A 47 -4.38 25.38 9.65
N PRO A 48 -3.84 25.50 8.42
CA PRO A 48 -3.30 24.34 7.67
C PRO A 48 -2.31 23.48 8.45
N GLY A 49 -1.46 24.08 9.28
CA GLY A 49 -0.47 23.36 10.07
C GLY A 49 -1.02 22.58 11.30
N SER A 50 -2.30 22.80 11.65
CA SER A 50 -2.97 22.12 12.77
C SER A 50 -4.05 21.12 12.32
N VAL A 51 -4.14 20.86 11.02
CA VAL A 51 -5.10 19.89 10.47
C VAL A 51 -4.71 18.46 10.85
N ASP A 52 -5.63 17.71 11.42
CA ASP A 52 -5.48 16.29 11.63
C ASP A 52 -5.83 15.55 10.33
N THR A 53 -4.84 14.87 9.73
CA THR A 53 -4.97 14.13 8.47
C THR A 53 -5.16 12.64 8.67
N ARG A 54 -5.28 12.18 9.93
CA ARG A 54 -5.52 10.77 10.23
C ARG A 54 -6.83 10.30 9.63
N THR A 55 -6.82 9.09 9.09
CA THR A 55 -7.97 8.47 8.47
C THR A 55 -7.97 6.97 8.67
N ARG A 56 -9.04 6.29 8.26
CA ARG A 56 -9.12 4.83 8.22
C ARG A 56 -8.77 4.31 6.82
N LEU A 57 -7.92 3.28 6.76
CA LEU A 57 -7.66 2.53 5.54
C LEU A 57 -8.62 1.34 5.41
N THR A 58 -8.82 0.63 6.51
CA THR A 58 -9.74 -0.51 6.64
C THR A 58 -10.55 -0.37 7.92
N ARG A 59 -11.39 -1.35 8.22
CA ARG A 59 -12.18 -1.34 9.47
C ARG A 59 -11.32 -1.20 10.73
N THR A 60 -10.10 -1.74 10.73
CA THR A 60 -9.23 -1.78 11.92
C THR A 60 -7.89 -1.07 11.75
N ILE A 61 -7.49 -0.73 10.53
CA ILE A 61 -6.20 -0.06 10.26
C ILE A 61 -6.44 1.40 9.93
N SER A 62 -5.78 2.28 10.69
CA SER A 62 -5.74 3.72 10.43
C SER A 62 -4.43 4.14 9.76
N LEU A 63 -4.47 5.25 9.03
CA LEU A 63 -3.32 5.94 8.46
C LEU A 63 -3.16 7.32 9.10
N ASN A 64 -1.94 7.82 9.18
CA ASN A 64 -1.63 9.18 9.65
C ASN A 64 -1.75 10.22 8.52
N ILE A 65 -1.66 9.78 7.26
CA ILE A 65 -1.97 10.57 6.06
C ILE A 65 -2.89 9.76 5.13
N PRO A 66 -3.83 10.38 4.40
CA PRO A 66 -4.84 9.66 3.60
C PRO A 66 -4.30 9.16 2.24
N LEU A 67 -3.06 8.67 2.20
CA LEU A 67 -2.37 8.32 0.96
C LEU A 67 -1.95 6.85 0.92
N VAL A 68 -2.26 6.21 -0.21
CA VAL A 68 -1.87 4.84 -0.53
C VAL A 68 -1.15 4.82 -1.88
N SER A 69 0.00 4.13 -2.00
CA SER A 69 0.67 3.99 -3.30
C SER A 69 0.11 2.80 -4.08
N SER A 70 -0.08 2.99 -5.40
CA SER A 70 -0.72 2.02 -6.28
C SER A 70 0.08 0.74 -6.45
N ALA A 71 -0.63 -0.38 -6.59
CA ALA A 71 -0.07 -1.71 -6.84
C ALA A 71 0.39 -1.87 -8.30
N MET A 72 1.37 -1.07 -8.72
CA MET A 72 1.88 -1.05 -10.09
C MET A 72 3.38 -1.31 -10.11
N ASP A 73 3.85 -2.06 -11.10
CA ASP A 73 5.25 -2.49 -11.21
C ASP A 73 6.26 -1.36 -11.53
N THR A 74 5.76 -0.15 -11.75
CA THR A 74 6.53 1.09 -11.89
C THR A 74 6.26 2.09 -10.76
N VAL A 75 5.58 1.67 -9.68
CA VAL A 75 5.24 2.54 -8.54
C VAL A 75 5.65 1.94 -7.21
N THR A 76 5.20 0.73 -6.87
CA THR A 76 5.34 0.23 -5.50
C THR A 76 5.98 -1.15 -5.41
N GLU A 77 7.21 -1.14 -4.97
CA GLU A 77 7.91 -2.28 -4.36
C GLU A 77 8.30 -1.96 -2.90
N GLY A 78 9.15 -2.79 -2.29
CA GLY A 78 9.54 -2.63 -0.89
C GLY A 78 10.11 -1.26 -0.52
N GLY A 79 10.85 -0.60 -1.44
CA GLY A 79 11.40 0.75 -1.22
C GLY A 79 10.31 1.80 -1.03
N MET A 80 9.38 1.87 -1.97
CA MET A 80 8.21 2.76 -1.90
C MET A 80 7.32 2.41 -0.70
N ALA A 81 7.08 1.12 -0.44
CA ALA A 81 6.23 0.70 0.68
C ALA A 81 6.81 1.14 2.04
N ILE A 82 8.14 1.05 2.20
CA ILE A 82 8.84 1.57 3.39
C ILE A 82 8.64 3.07 3.52
N ALA A 83 8.93 3.83 2.47
CA ALA A 83 8.83 5.28 2.50
C ALA A 83 7.39 5.76 2.77
N MET A 84 6.39 5.14 2.13
CA MET A 84 4.98 5.43 2.40
C MET A 84 4.62 5.19 3.86
N ALA A 85 5.01 4.04 4.42
CA ALA A 85 4.72 3.72 5.83
C ALA A 85 5.45 4.67 6.79
N GLN A 86 6.71 5.05 6.53
CA GLN A 86 7.46 6.03 7.33
C GLN A 86 6.79 7.41 7.38
N HIS A 87 6.13 7.81 6.28
CA HIS A 87 5.39 9.08 6.21
C HIS A 87 3.93 8.97 6.66
N GLY A 88 3.51 7.80 7.16
CA GLY A 88 2.17 7.60 7.75
C GLY A 88 1.10 7.11 6.78
N GLY A 89 1.45 6.85 5.53
CA GLY A 89 0.58 6.23 4.52
C GLY A 89 0.71 4.71 4.46
N MET A 90 0.36 4.11 3.30
CA MET A 90 0.47 2.68 3.04
C MET A 90 0.99 2.43 1.62
N GLY A 91 1.97 1.54 1.47
CA GLY A 91 2.39 1.03 0.17
C GLY A 91 1.73 -0.29 -0.16
N VAL A 92 1.23 -0.44 -1.41
CA VAL A 92 0.69 -1.72 -1.90
C VAL A 92 1.67 -2.34 -2.88
N ILE A 93 2.38 -3.38 -2.46
CA ILE A 93 3.34 -4.09 -3.32
C ILE A 93 2.59 -4.80 -4.44
N HIS A 94 3.01 -4.56 -5.69
CA HIS A 94 2.35 -5.11 -6.87
C HIS A 94 2.52 -6.64 -6.98
N LYS A 95 1.63 -7.30 -7.72
CA LYS A 95 1.65 -8.75 -7.93
C LYS A 95 2.40 -9.22 -9.19
N ASN A 96 2.96 -8.30 -9.96
CA ASN A 96 3.75 -8.58 -11.17
C ASN A 96 5.17 -9.06 -10.83
N LEU A 97 5.25 -9.95 -9.85
CA LEU A 97 6.42 -10.62 -9.26
C LEU A 97 6.06 -12.08 -9.02
N GLU A 98 7.06 -12.94 -8.98
CA GLU A 98 6.87 -14.30 -8.46
C GLU A 98 6.37 -14.24 -7.01
N ILE A 99 5.63 -15.26 -6.58
CA ILE A 99 4.98 -15.29 -5.25
C ILE A 99 6.03 -15.10 -4.13
N ASP A 100 7.15 -15.82 -4.24
CA ASP A 100 8.22 -15.76 -3.24
C ASP A 100 8.96 -14.40 -3.23
N GLU A 101 9.11 -13.78 -4.40
CA GLU A 101 9.70 -12.45 -4.51
C GLU A 101 8.81 -11.39 -3.86
N GLN A 102 7.50 -11.40 -4.14
CA GLN A 102 6.57 -10.48 -3.51
C GLN A 102 6.53 -10.69 -1.98
N ALA A 103 6.52 -11.94 -1.51
CA ALA A 103 6.59 -12.27 -0.10
C ALA A 103 7.92 -11.80 0.54
N ALA A 104 9.04 -11.87 -0.21
CA ALA A 104 10.33 -11.34 0.24
C ALA A 104 10.30 -9.82 0.38
N GLN A 105 9.63 -9.09 -0.54
CA GLN A 105 9.42 -7.65 -0.42
C GLN A 105 8.60 -7.30 0.84
N VAL A 106 7.53 -8.04 1.13
CA VAL A 106 6.75 -7.88 2.37
C VAL A 106 7.64 -8.07 3.59
N ARG A 107 8.40 -9.17 3.65
CA ARG A 107 9.35 -9.43 4.76
C ARG A 107 10.38 -8.32 4.91
N ARG A 108 10.86 -7.75 3.80
CA ARG A 108 11.79 -6.59 3.80
C ARG A 108 11.18 -5.39 4.51
N VAL A 109 9.92 -5.04 4.19
CA VAL A 109 9.21 -3.92 4.86
C VAL A 109 9.02 -4.21 6.35
N LYS A 110 8.55 -5.41 6.70
CA LYS A 110 8.31 -5.79 8.10
C LYS A 110 9.61 -5.82 8.95
N LYS A 111 10.76 -6.10 8.34
CA LYS A 111 12.07 -6.06 9.00
C LYS A 111 12.69 -4.67 9.04
N PHE A 112 12.14 -3.72 8.27
CA PHE A 112 12.69 -2.38 8.19
C PHE A 112 12.27 -1.58 9.43
N GLU A 113 13.20 -1.36 10.34
CA GLU A 113 13.18 -0.35 11.42
C GLU A 113 11.95 -0.33 12.32
N SER A 114 11.81 -1.36 13.10
CA SER A 114 10.66 -1.51 14.00
C SER A 114 10.75 -0.71 15.31
N GLY A 115 11.77 0.14 15.53
CA GLY A 115 12.02 0.78 16.84
C GLY A 115 12.44 -0.20 17.92
N MET A 116 11.86 -1.39 17.92
CA MET A 116 12.27 -2.59 18.64
C MET A 116 12.15 -3.78 17.69
N VAL A 117 13.20 -4.54 17.51
CA VAL A 117 13.17 -5.82 16.78
C VAL A 117 12.49 -6.85 17.68
N VAL A 118 11.26 -7.23 17.37
CA VAL A 118 10.52 -8.28 18.08
C VAL A 118 10.98 -9.65 17.60
N ASN A 119 11.17 -10.61 18.50
CA ASN A 119 11.72 -11.93 18.24
C ASN A 119 13.01 -11.85 17.39
N PRO A 120 14.08 -11.23 17.92
CA PRO A 120 15.32 -11.08 17.19
C PRO A 120 15.92 -12.44 16.85
N LEU A 121 16.72 -12.47 15.77
CA LEU A 121 17.54 -13.64 15.49
C LEU A 121 18.46 -13.89 16.69
N THR A 122 18.46 -15.11 17.18
CA THR A 122 19.27 -15.52 18.34
C THR A 122 20.28 -16.59 17.90
N ILE A 123 21.31 -16.78 18.72
CA ILE A 123 22.32 -17.82 18.56
C ILE A 123 22.49 -18.55 19.90
N HIS A 124 23.04 -19.77 19.88
CA HIS A 124 23.25 -20.55 21.08
C HIS A 124 24.73 -20.52 21.52
N PRO A 125 25.03 -20.65 22.82
CA PRO A 125 26.39 -20.59 23.34
C PRO A 125 27.36 -21.63 22.76
N ASP A 126 26.83 -22.78 22.38
CA ASP A 126 27.57 -23.94 21.83
C ASP A 126 27.87 -23.82 20.33
N GLN A 127 27.25 -22.86 19.63
CA GLN A 127 27.55 -22.61 18.22
C GLN A 127 28.92 -21.93 18.02
N THR A 128 29.39 -21.88 16.78
CA THR A 128 30.73 -21.41 16.46
C THR A 128 30.75 -19.95 15.99
N LEU A 129 31.94 -19.35 15.98
CA LEU A 129 32.16 -18.03 15.35
C LEU A 129 31.82 -18.04 13.86
N ALA A 130 32.06 -19.16 13.16
CA ALA A 130 31.67 -19.32 11.76
C ALA A 130 30.15 -19.19 11.59
N ASP A 131 29.36 -19.87 12.45
CA ASP A 131 27.89 -19.77 12.44
C ASP A 131 27.43 -18.35 12.72
N ALA A 132 28.01 -17.71 13.72
CA ALA A 132 27.68 -16.32 14.08
C ALA A 132 27.95 -15.34 12.93
N ARG A 133 29.11 -15.46 12.26
CA ARG A 133 29.47 -14.64 11.10
C ARG A 133 28.55 -14.90 9.90
N ALA A 134 28.20 -16.17 9.65
CA ALA A 134 27.24 -16.51 8.61
C ALA A 134 25.89 -15.82 8.84
N LEU A 135 25.37 -15.88 10.07
CA LEU A 135 24.12 -15.19 10.45
C LEU A 135 24.25 -13.67 10.30
N MET A 136 25.36 -13.08 10.82
CA MET A 136 25.57 -11.62 10.73
C MET A 136 25.63 -11.14 9.27
N ASN A 137 26.32 -11.88 8.40
CA ASN A 137 26.46 -11.52 6.99
C ASN A 137 25.15 -11.74 6.20
N THR A 138 24.50 -12.89 6.38
CA THR A 138 23.25 -13.23 5.67
C THR A 138 22.12 -12.25 6.01
N PHE A 139 22.04 -11.84 7.28
CA PHE A 139 20.95 -10.96 7.74
C PHE A 139 21.37 -9.50 7.94
N HIS A 140 22.62 -9.15 7.60
CA HIS A 140 23.18 -7.80 7.75
C HIS A 140 22.98 -7.20 9.14
N ILE A 141 23.19 -8.01 10.19
CA ILE A 141 23.03 -7.63 11.59
C ILE A 141 24.38 -7.50 12.28
N SER A 142 24.50 -6.54 13.21
CA SER A 142 25.74 -6.21 13.93
C SER A 142 25.78 -6.73 15.35
N GLY A 143 24.79 -7.53 15.75
CA GLY A 143 24.77 -8.17 17.07
C GLY A 143 23.59 -9.10 17.20
N ILE A 144 23.80 -10.20 17.93
CA ILE A 144 22.87 -11.30 18.06
C ILE A 144 22.73 -11.62 19.56
N PRO A 145 21.50 -11.63 20.13
CA PRO A 145 21.27 -12.16 21.46
C PRO A 145 21.64 -13.63 21.54
N VAL A 146 22.32 -14.02 22.62
CA VAL A 146 22.67 -15.41 22.86
C VAL A 146 21.71 -16.00 23.88
N VAL A 147 21.06 -17.09 23.52
CA VAL A 147 20.02 -17.73 24.34
C VAL A 147 20.28 -19.22 24.55
N GLU A 148 19.83 -19.74 25.67
CA GLU A 148 19.82 -21.20 25.92
C GLU A 148 18.91 -21.92 24.94
N ARG A 149 19.33 -23.07 24.44
CA ARG A 149 18.64 -23.83 23.40
C ARG A 149 17.25 -24.33 23.83
N GLU A 150 17.13 -24.78 25.06
CA GLU A 150 15.90 -25.42 25.55
C GLU A 150 14.91 -24.42 26.13
N THR A 151 15.40 -23.39 26.81
CA THR A 151 14.55 -22.45 27.57
C THR A 151 14.30 -21.14 26.83
N GLY A 152 15.17 -20.80 25.85
CA GLY A 152 15.17 -19.47 25.20
C GLY A 152 15.62 -18.35 26.13
N ARG A 153 16.12 -18.66 27.35
CA ARG A 153 16.59 -17.69 28.32
C ARG A 153 17.82 -16.95 27.82
N LEU A 154 17.83 -15.65 27.99
CA LEU A 154 18.96 -14.81 27.62
C LEU A 154 20.18 -15.12 28.49
N VAL A 155 21.34 -15.39 27.86
CA VAL A 155 22.62 -15.67 28.54
C VAL A 155 23.74 -14.76 28.08
N GLY A 156 23.55 -14.00 27.01
CA GLY A 156 24.57 -13.06 26.51
C GLY A 156 24.15 -12.30 25.28
N ILE A 157 25.08 -11.49 24.78
CA ILE A 157 24.99 -10.84 23.48
C ILE A 157 26.34 -10.96 22.76
N LEU A 158 26.30 -11.27 21.46
CA LEU A 158 27.46 -11.29 20.58
C LEU A 158 27.34 -10.16 19.57
N THR A 159 28.33 -9.26 19.51
CA THR A 159 28.33 -8.09 18.63
C THR A 159 29.53 -8.09 17.68
N ASN A 160 29.49 -7.24 16.63
CA ASN A 160 30.64 -7.05 15.74
C ASN A 160 31.92 -6.66 16.50
N ARG A 161 31.81 -6.02 17.66
CA ARG A 161 32.98 -5.65 18.51
C ARG A 161 33.62 -6.91 19.06
N ASP A 162 32.84 -7.85 19.53
CA ASP A 162 33.33 -9.09 20.16
C ASP A 162 34.01 -10.02 19.14
N VAL A 163 33.50 -10.07 17.88
CA VAL A 163 34.03 -10.96 16.84
C VAL A 163 35.08 -10.33 15.93
N ARG A 164 35.34 -9.01 16.08
CA ARG A 164 36.23 -8.24 15.17
C ARG A 164 37.62 -8.84 15.03
N PHE A 165 38.24 -9.23 16.14
CA PHE A 165 39.61 -9.70 16.22
C PHE A 165 39.72 -11.21 16.39
N ALA A 166 38.64 -11.93 16.53
CA ALA A 166 38.63 -13.39 16.62
C ALA A 166 38.93 -14.01 15.22
N THR A 167 40.00 -14.81 15.16
CA THR A 167 40.46 -15.40 13.87
C THR A 167 40.07 -16.87 13.71
N ASP A 168 39.98 -17.61 14.80
CA ASP A 168 39.64 -19.03 14.76
C ASP A 168 38.11 -19.22 14.57
N PRO A 169 37.65 -19.77 13.43
CA PRO A 169 36.24 -19.97 13.15
C PRO A 169 35.56 -21.01 14.05
N ALA A 170 36.34 -21.87 14.73
CA ALA A 170 35.83 -22.93 15.62
C ALA A 170 35.55 -22.46 17.05
N LEU A 171 36.00 -21.24 17.44
CA LEU A 171 35.71 -20.67 18.75
C LEU A 171 34.21 -20.69 19.02
N LYS A 172 33.86 -21.03 20.26
CA LYS A 172 32.48 -21.06 20.67
C LYS A 172 31.93 -19.68 20.99
N VAL A 173 30.67 -19.44 20.73
CA VAL A 173 29.99 -18.15 21.00
C VAL A 173 30.14 -17.76 22.47
N TYR A 174 30.04 -18.73 23.41
CA TYR A 174 30.17 -18.46 24.85
C TYR A 174 31.54 -17.90 25.25
N GLU A 175 32.60 -18.14 24.47
CA GLU A 175 33.94 -17.63 24.72
C GLU A 175 34.10 -16.16 24.30
N LEU A 176 33.25 -15.72 23.35
CA LEU A 176 33.32 -14.41 22.73
C LEU A 176 32.24 -13.45 23.24
N MET A 177 31.09 -13.98 23.67
CA MET A 177 29.92 -13.18 24.02
C MET A 177 30.13 -12.34 25.27
N THR A 178 29.54 -11.17 25.34
CA THR A 178 29.31 -10.43 26.56
C THR A 178 28.22 -11.11 27.39
N ARG A 179 28.50 -11.58 28.61
CA ARG A 179 27.58 -12.29 29.50
C ARG A 179 27.39 -11.65 30.86
N GLU A 180 28.31 -10.80 31.27
CA GLU A 180 28.23 -10.08 32.54
C GLU A 180 27.64 -8.70 32.36
N ASN A 181 26.88 -8.23 33.36
CA ASN A 181 26.26 -6.91 33.36
C ASN A 181 25.39 -6.62 32.11
N LEU A 182 24.64 -7.60 31.65
CA LEU A 182 23.69 -7.41 30.57
C LEU A 182 22.63 -6.38 30.97
N ILE A 183 22.49 -5.35 30.15
CA ILE A 183 21.45 -4.34 30.35
C ILE A 183 20.21 -4.80 29.62
N THR A 184 19.16 -5.08 30.38
CA THR A 184 17.86 -5.56 29.87
C THR A 184 16.73 -4.65 30.30
N VAL A 185 15.65 -4.67 29.55
CA VAL A 185 14.39 -3.99 29.83
C VAL A 185 13.22 -4.91 29.48
N THR A 186 12.02 -4.57 29.95
CA THR A 186 10.77 -5.21 29.53
C THR A 186 10.23 -4.59 28.25
N ALA A 187 9.27 -5.25 27.59
CA ALA A 187 8.64 -4.75 26.36
C ALA A 187 7.89 -3.42 26.55
N GLU A 188 7.54 -3.05 27.78
CA GLU A 188 6.83 -1.82 28.14
C GLU A 188 7.75 -0.61 28.39
N VAL A 189 9.05 -0.76 28.16
CA VAL A 189 10.02 0.33 28.39
C VAL A 189 9.66 1.57 27.57
N HIS A 190 9.59 2.72 28.25
CA HIS A 190 9.38 3.99 27.55
C HIS A 190 10.61 4.36 26.69
N PRO A 191 10.42 4.88 25.45
CA PRO A 191 11.53 5.22 24.54
C PRO A 191 12.61 6.10 25.17
N GLU A 192 12.24 7.10 25.95
CA GLU A 192 13.20 8.00 26.61
C GLU A 192 14.05 7.29 27.68
N GLU A 193 13.50 6.28 28.35
CA GLU A 193 14.24 5.46 29.30
C GLU A 193 15.21 4.53 28.59
N ALA A 194 14.76 3.86 27.52
CA ALA A 194 15.63 3.05 26.67
C ALA A 194 16.80 3.87 26.14
N ARG A 195 16.57 5.10 25.68
CA ARG A 195 17.60 6.03 25.22
C ARG A 195 18.61 6.37 26.34
N ARG A 196 18.12 6.68 27.56
CA ARG A 196 18.99 6.96 28.71
C ARG A 196 19.85 5.76 29.05
N LEU A 197 19.33 4.54 29.02
CA LEU A 197 20.09 3.32 29.30
C LEU A 197 21.16 3.08 28.24
N LEU A 198 20.83 3.19 26.95
CA LEU A 198 21.81 3.08 25.85
C LEU A 198 22.97 4.08 26.03
N HIS A 199 22.66 5.34 26.33
CA HIS A 199 23.63 6.40 26.53
C HIS A 199 24.45 6.17 27.80
N ARG A 200 23.80 5.88 28.94
CA ARG A 200 24.49 5.70 30.26
C ARG A 200 25.49 4.56 30.21
N HIS A 201 25.11 3.44 29.57
CA HIS A 201 25.94 2.25 29.49
C HIS A 201 26.84 2.21 28.25
N ARG A 202 26.75 3.24 27.36
CA ARG A 202 27.52 3.35 26.11
C ARG A 202 27.37 2.10 25.23
N ILE A 203 26.17 1.54 25.17
CA ILE A 203 25.82 0.39 24.38
C ILE A 203 24.95 0.82 23.18
N GLU A 204 25.07 0.09 22.07
CA GLU A 204 24.29 0.34 20.86
C GLU A 204 23.02 -0.50 20.78
N LYS A 205 22.90 -1.49 21.66
CA LYS A 205 21.82 -2.48 21.67
C LYS A 205 21.35 -2.74 23.09
N LEU A 206 20.02 -2.67 23.28
CA LEU A 206 19.35 -2.93 24.55
C LEU A 206 18.47 -4.16 24.38
N LEU A 207 18.70 -5.15 25.23
CA LEU A 207 17.99 -6.43 25.17
C LEU A 207 16.63 -6.31 25.87
N VAL A 208 15.58 -6.82 25.21
CA VAL A 208 14.24 -6.84 25.79
C VAL A 208 13.90 -8.27 26.20
N VAL A 209 13.50 -8.43 27.45
CA VAL A 209 13.18 -9.74 28.03
C VAL A 209 11.76 -9.78 28.61
N ASP A 210 11.20 -10.98 28.65
CA ASP A 210 9.95 -11.25 29.38
C ASP A 210 10.21 -11.62 30.85
N ASP A 211 9.15 -11.89 31.61
CA ASP A 211 9.22 -12.27 33.02
C ASP A 211 10.03 -13.57 33.29
N ALA A 212 10.15 -14.43 32.29
CA ALA A 212 10.97 -15.64 32.35
C ALA A 212 12.43 -15.41 31.88
N TYR A 213 12.80 -14.13 31.69
CA TYR A 213 14.11 -13.71 31.19
C TYR A 213 14.45 -14.27 29.79
N ARG A 214 13.43 -14.56 28.97
CA ARG A 214 13.61 -14.94 27.57
C ARG A 214 13.75 -13.69 26.71
N CYS A 215 14.62 -13.76 25.71
CA CYS A 215 14.83 -12.63 24.80
C CYS A 215 13.65 -12.50 23.86
N VAL A 216 12.83 -11.47 24.06
CA VAL A 216 11.65 -11.17 23.23
C VAL A 216 11.85 -9.99 22.28
N GLY A 217 12.92 -9.21 22.49
CA GLY A 217 13.18 -8.04 21.65
C GLY A 217 14.61 -7.52 21.73
N LEU A 218 14.91 -6.61 20.81
CA LEU A 218 16.18 -5.88 20.74
C LEU A 218 15.91 -4.44 20.30
N ILE A 219 16.33 -3.45 21.06
CA ILE A 219 16.25 -2.02 20.71
C ILE A 219 17.65 -1.55 20.35
N THR A 220 17.82 -0.84 19.23
CA THR A 220 19.11 -0.25 18.85
C THR A 220 19.05 1.27 18.79
N VAL A 221 20.20 1.94 18.94
CA VAL A 221 20.30 3.40 18.78
C VAL A 221 19.76 3.83 17.41
N LYS A 222 20.07 3.08 16.35
CA LYS A 222 19.57 3.36 15.00
C LYS A 222 18.05 3.34 14.91
N ASP A 223 17.39 2.37 15.56
CA ASP A 223 15.93 2.25 15.56
C ASP A 223 15.28 3.43 16.28
N MET A 224 15.93 3.92 17.34
CA MET A 224 15.45 5.08 18.09
C MET A 224 15.61 6.39 17.32
N ASP A 225 16.75 6.60 16.65
CA ASP A 225 17.00 7.80 15.84
C ASP A 225 15.98 7.87 14.68
N LYS A 226 15.66 6.72 14.07
CA LYS A 226 14.69 6.61 12.99
C LYS A 226 13.25 6.78 13.46
N ALA A 227 12.90 6.26 14.64
CA ALA A 227 11.59 6.51 15.23
C ALA A 227 11.36 8.02 15.48
N GLN A 228 12.40 8.74 15.83
CA GLN A 228 12.36 10.21 15.98
C GLN A 228 12.29 10.94 14.63
N ALA A 229 12.93 10.42 13.58
CA ALA A 229 12.88 10.99 12.24
C ALA A 229 11.51 10.82 11.56
N HIS A 230 10.73 9.78 11.92
CA HIS A 230 9.44 9.45 11.33
C HIS A 230 8.32 9.32 12.38
N PRO A 231 7.92 10.41 13.05
CA PRO A 231 6.90 10.38 14.11
C PRO A 231 5.51 9.98 13.62
N LEU A 232 5.24 10.16 12.32
CA LEU A 232 3.98 9.77 11.68
C LEU A 232 3.99 8.34 11.12
N ALA A 233 5.07 7.55 11.32
CA ALA A 233 5.18 6.24 10.72
C ALA A 233 3.98 5.33 11.07
N ASN A 234 3.44 4.68 10.05
CA ASN A 234 2.35 3.73 10.19
C ASN A 234 2.92 2.37 10.61
N LYS A 235 2.67 2.00 11.85
CA LYS A 235 3.24 0.78 12.49
C LYS A 235 2.13 -0.13 13.01
N ASP A 236 2.45 -1.42 13.07
CA ASP A 236 1.62 -2.42 13.74
C ASP A 236 1.86 -2.41 15.27
N GLU A 237 1.14 -3.26 15.99
CA GLU A 237 1.21 -3.38 17.46
C GLU A 237 2.59 -3.86 17.95
N LEU A 238 3.39 -4.45 17.05
CA LEU A 238 4.77 -4.88 17.31
C LEU A 238 5.79 -3.80 16.92
N GLY A 239 5.35 -2.61 16.57
CA GLY A 239 6.19 -1.48 16.17
C GLY A 239 6.82 -1.62 14.78
N ARG A 240 6.40 -2.61 13.94
CA ARG A 240 6.90 -2.82 12.58
C ARG A 240 6.10 -1.99 11.58
N LEU A 241 6.75 -1.53 10.52
CA LEU A 241 6.05 -0.81 9.44
C LEU A 241 4.93 -1.68 8.85
N ARG A 242 3.76 -1.09 8.62
CA ARG A 242 2.64 -1.75 7.96
C ARG A 242 2.84 -1.77 6.46
N VAL A 243 2.38 -2.84 5.81
CA VAL A 243 2.49 -3.04 4.37
C VAL A 243 1.27 -3.75 3.82
N ALA A 244 0.83 -3.32 2.64
CA ALA A 244 -0.17 -4.00 1.83
C ALA A 244 0.48 -4.69 0.63
N ALA A 245 -0.16 -5.73 0.11
CA ALA A 245 0.28 -6.40 -1.11
C ALA A 245 -0.92 -6.87 -1.94
N ALA A 246 -0.80 -6.75 -3.26
CA ALA A 246 -1.84 -7.10 -4.20
C ALA A 246 -1.85 -8.61 -4.51
N THR A 247 -3.04 -9.15 -4.71
CA THR A 247 -3.28 -10.49 -5.25
C THR A 247 -4.33 -10.46 -6.35
N GLY A 248 -4.41 -11.53 -7.12
CA GLY A 248 -5.45 -11.79 -8.11
C GLY A 248 -6.57 -12.68 -7.56
N VAL A 249 -7.30 -13.29 -8.48
CA VAL A 249 -8.37 -14.26 -8.22
C VAL A 249 -7.89 -15.69 -8.51
N GLY A 250 -8.74 -16.69 -8.26
CA GLY A 250 -8.47 -18.09 -8.55
C GLY A 250 -7.44 -18.74 -7.62
N GLU A 251 -6.90 -19.89 -8.05
CA GLU A 251 -5.96 -20.66 -7.23
C GLU A 251 -4.61 -19.97 -7.05
N ASP A 252 -4.07 -19.34 -8.10
CA ASP A 252 -2.81 -18.58 -8.02
C ASP A 252 -2.93 -17.39 -7.07
N GLY A 253 -4.06 -16.66 -7.14
CA GLY A 253 -4.35 -15.57 -6.20
C GLY A 253 -4.46 -16.06 -4.75
N HIS A 254 -5.06 -17.22 -4.54
CA HIS A 254 -5.17 -17.84 -3.22
C HIS A 254 -3.80 -18.32 -2.68
N ALA A 255 -2.97 -18.96 -3.51
CA ALA A 255 -1.62 -19.37 -3.14
C ALA A 255 -0.75 -18.16 -2.77
N ARG A 256 -0.84 -17.08 -3.56
CA ARG A 256 -0.18 -15.80 -3.29
C ARG A 256 -0.64 -15.21 -1.96
N ALA A 257 -1.92 -15.15 -1.69
CA ALA A 257 -2.47 -14.66 -0.42
C ALA A 257 -1.90 -15.43 0.78
N ARG A 258 -1.81 -16.76 0.71
CA ARG A 258 -1.21 -17.59 1.76
C ARG A 258 0.26 -17.25 2.00
N ALA A 259 1.05 -17.08 0.95
CA ALA A 259 2.47 -16.72 1.06
C ALA A 259 2.66 -15.31 1.65
N LEU A 260 1.81 -14.35 1.27
CA LEU A 260 1.81 -13.00 1.81
C LEU A 260 1.44 -12.96 3.30
N ILE A 261 0.43 -13.74 3.71
CA ILE A 261 0.05 -13.91 5.12
C ILE A 261 1.21 -14.49 5.93
N ALA A 262 1.86 -15.54 5.42
CA ALA A 262 3.03 -16.13 6.04
C ALA A 262 4.23 -15.16 6.11
N ALA A 263 4.32 -14.20 5.20
CA ALA A 263 5.32 -13.13 5.21
C ALA A 263 4.99 -12.00 6.21
N GLY A 264 3.79 -11.99 6.80
CA GLY A 264 3.34 -11.00 7.78
C GLY A 264 2.73 -9.75 7.18
N VAL A 265 2.08 -9.84 6.00
CA VAL A 265 1.35 -8.72 5.39
C VAL A 265 0.20 -8.25 6.30
N ASP A 266 -0.03 -6.95 6.39
CA ASP A 266 -1.13 -6.39 7.19
C ASP A 266 -2.44 -6.32 6.38
N VAL A 267 -2.33 -6.06 5.07
CA VAL A 267 -3.47 -5.88 4.17
C VAL A 267 -3.23 -6.62 2.85
N ILE A 268 -4.21 -7.42 2.44
CA ILE A 268 -4.25 -7.99 1.10
C ILE A 268 -5.20 -7.17 0.23
N VAL A 269 -4.76 -6.81 -0.97
CA VAL A 269 -5.58 -6.09 -1.95
C VAL A 269 -5.95 -7.03 -3.08
N VAL A 270 -7.22 -7.41 -3.17
CA VAL A 270 -7.75 -8.14 -4.34
C VAL A 270 -7.95 -7.11 -5.46
N ASP A 271 -6.99 -7.06 -6.37
CA ASP A 271 -6.83 -5.98 -7.34
C ASP A 271 -7.15 -6.44 -8.76
N THR A 272 -8.33 -6.04 -9.25
CA THR A 272 -8.86 -6.41 -10.58
C THR A 272 -9.39 -5.20 -11.35
N ALA A 273 -9.52 -5.34 -12.67
CA ALA A 273 -10.11 -4.30 -13.52
C ALA A 273 -11.63 -4.17 -13.29
N HIS A 274 -12.29 -5.26 -12.85
CA HIS A 274 -13.72 -5.30 -12.55
C HIS A 274 -13.98 -6.10 -11.29
N GLY A 275 -14.17 -5.40 -10.15
CA GLY A 275 -14.36 -6.00 -8.84
C GLY A 275 -15.73 -6.64 -8.62
N HIS A 276 -16.78 -6.19 -9.32
CA HIS A 276 -18.13 -6.74 -9.21
C HIS A 276 -18.29 -7.99 -10.07
N SER A 277 -17.52 -9.03 -9.79
CA SER A 277 -17.55 -10.31 -10.48
C SER A 277 -17.51 -11.48 -9.51
N ALA A 278 -18.12 -12.62 -9.86
CA ALA A 278 -18.20 -13.80 -9.00
C ALA A 278 -16.81 -14.28 -8.53
N GLY A 279 -15.80 -14.24 -9.41
CA GLY A 279 -14.44 -14.65 -9.06
C GLY A 279 -13.79 -13.76 -8.01
N VAL A 280 -14.09 -12.45 -8.02
CA VAL A 280 -13.56 -11.50 -7.01
C VAL A 280 -14.28 -11.69 -5.67
N LEU A 281 -15.60 -11.84 -5.67
CA LEU A 281 -16.37 -12.11 -4.45
C LEU A 281 -15.87 -13.39 -3.77
N ALA A 282 -15.74 -14.49 -4.52
CA ALA A 282 -15.20 -15.74 -4.00
C ALA A 282 -13.75 -15.61 -3.50
N ALA A 283 -12.90 -14.81 -4.14
CA ALA A 283 -11.54 -14.57 -3.69
C ALA A 283 -11.51 -13.84 -2.33
N VAL A 284 -12.35 -12.81 -2.15
CA VAL A 284 -12.49 -12.10 -0.87
C VAL A 284 -12.91 -13.06 0.24
N GLU A 285 -13.98 -13.83 0.03
CA GLU A 285 -14.49 -14.80 1.00
C GLU A 285 -13.39 -15.83 1.39
N ARG A 286 -12.70 -16.40 0.40
CA ARG A 286 -11.63 -17.38 0.63
C ARG A 286 -10.45 -16.79 1.41
N ILE A 287 -10.04 -15.55 1.13
CA ILE A 287 -8.94 -14.92 1.85
C ILE A 287 -9.34 -14.65 3.30
N LYS A 288 -10.56 -14.21 3.55
CA LYS A 288 -11.08 -14.00 4.91
C LYS A 288 -11.09 -15.30 5.76
N THR A 289 -11.20 -16.48 5.13
CA THR A 289 -11.10 -17.76 5.86
C THR A 289 -9.65 -18.12 6.23
N LEU A 290 -8.64 -17.55 5.56
CA LEU A 290 -7.22 -17.86 5.85
C LEU A 290 -6.72 -17.15 7.12
N SER A 291 -7.22 -15.96 7.41
CA SER A 291 -6.77 -15.17 8.57
C SER A 291 -7.81 -14.13 8.97
N ASN A 292 -8.12 -14.09 10.26
CA ASN A 292 -8.96 -13.06 10.84
C ASN A 292 -8.20 -11.74 11.14
N ALA A 293 -6.87 -11.79 11.17
CA ALA A 293 -6.01 -10.65 11.49
C ALA A 293 -5.72 -9.77 10.26
N VAL A 294 -5.58 -10.39 9.07
CA VAL A 294 -5.27 -9.68 7.84
C VAL A 294 -6.52 -9.02 7.28
N GLN A 295 -6.39 -7.72 6.95
CA GLN A 295 -7.47 -6.96 6.35
C GLN A 295 -7.50 -7.14 4.83
N VAL A 296 -8.69 -7.09 4.23
CA VAL A 296 -8.88 -7.29 2.78
C VAL A 296 -9.49 -6.03 2.16
N ILE A 297 -8.75 -5.42 1.24
CA ILE A 297 -9.25 -4.38 0.34
C ILE A 297 -9.65 -5.06 -0.97
N ALA A 298 -10.81 -4.75 -1.51
CA ALA A 298 -11.26 -5.32 -2.78
C ALA A 298 -11.69 -4.24 -3.78
N GLY A 299 -11.47 -4.49 -5.05
CA GLY A 299 -11.82 -3.60 -6.16
C GLY A 299 -11.24 -4.06 -7.51
N ASN A 300 -11.46 -3.22 -8.58
CA ASN A 300 -12.10 -1.91 -8.52
C ASN A 300 -13.60 -2.02 -8.84
N VAL A 301 -14.34 -1.16 -8.19
CA VAL A 301 -15.76 -0.93 -8.51
C VAL A 301 -16.01 0.56 -8.75
N ALA A 302 -17.12 0.90 -9.36
CA ALA A 302 -17.52 2.28 -9.61
C ALA A 302 -19.00 2.52 -9.36
N THR A 303 -19.70 1.53 -8.79
CA THR A 303 -21.14 1.60 -8.54
C THR A 303 -21.50 1.18 -7.11
N PRO A 304 -22.60 1.69 -6.55
CA PRO A 304 -23.12 1.30 -5.24
C PRO A 304 -23.33 -0.22 -5.08
N GLU A 305 -23.88 -0.88 -6.12
CA GLU A 305 -24.16 -2.31 -6.10
C GLU A 305 -22.87 -3.15 -6.02
N GLY A 306 -21.81 -2.71 -6.77
CA GLY A 306 -20.50 -3.37 -6.72
C GLY A 306 -19.87 -3.26 -5.33
N ALA A 307 -19.98 -2.10 -4.68
CA ALA A 307 -19.50 -1.93 -3.31
C ALA A 307 -20.29 -2.80 -2.32
N ALA A 308 -21.62 -2.81 -2.40
CA ALA A 308 -22.46 -3.62 -1.54
C ALA A 308 -22.13 -5.13 -1.66
N ALA A 309 -21.90 -5.62 -2.89
CA ALA A 309 -21.51 -7.01 -3.12
C ALA A 309 -20.17 -7.37 -2.48
N LEU A 310 -19.14 -6.51 -2.64
CA LEU A 310 -17.82 -6.71 -2.03
C LEU A 310 -17.87 -6.64 -0.49
N ILE A 311 -18.68 -5.74 0.07
CA ILE A 311 -18.90 -5.64 1.52
C ILE A 311 -19.56 -6.91 2.05
N ALA A 312 -20.57 -7.42 1.35
CA ALA A 312 -21.24 -8.67 1.70
C ALA A 312 -20.30 -9.88 1.66
N ALA A 313 -19.34 -9.90 0.72
CA ALA A 313 -18.28 -10.90 0.63
C ALA A 313 -17.22 -10.78 1.75
N GLY A 314 -17.27 -9.74 2.59
CA GLY A 314 -16.39 -9.55 3.74
C GLY A 314 -15.20 -8.62 3.51
N ALA A 315 -15.20 -7.78 2.48
CA ALA A 315 -14.15 -6.77 2.29
C ALA A 315 -14.11 -5.76 3.46
N ASP A 316 -12.90 -5.40 3.89
CA ASP A 316 -12.66 -4.45 4.98
C ASP A 316 -12.47 -3.01 4.48
N ALA A 317 -12.27 -2.82 3.17
CA ALA A 317 -12.32 -1.54 2.48
C ALA A 317 -12.60 -1.76 0.98
N ILE A 318 -13.15 -0.75 0.33
CA ILE A 318 -13.55 -0.78 -1.07
C ILE A 318 -12.69 0.17 -1.90
N LYS A 319 -12.09 -0.36 -2.99
CA LYS A 319 -11.28 0.42 -3.92
C LYS A 319 -12.12 0.83 -5.13
N ILE A 320 -12.26 2.15 -5.35
CA ILE A 320 -13.21 2.78 -6.27
C ILE A 320 -12.46 3.41 -7.45
N GLY A 321 -12.83 3.01 -8.67
CA GLY A 321 -12.34 3.65 -9.88
C GLY A 321 -12.22 2.69 -11.06
N ILE A 322 -12.98 2.93 -12.12
CA ILE A 322 -12.93 2.20 -13.38
C ILE A 322 -12.54 3.15 -14.51
N GLY A 323 -11.31 2.99 -15.00
CA GLY A 323 -10.76 3.74 -16.12
C GLY A 323 -10.27 5.18 -15.88
N PRO A 324 -10.10 5.72 -14.65
CA PRO A 324 -9.67 7.11 -14.46
C PRO A 324 -8.15 7.33 -14.50
N GLY A 325 -7.35 6.26 -14.49
CA GLY A 325 -5.88 6.35 -14.45
C GLY A 325 -5.29 7.02 -15.69
N SER A 326 -4.23 7.81 -15.54
CA SER A 326 -3.58 8.56 -16.63
C SER A 326 -2.97 7.68 -17.73
N ILE A 327 -2.69 6.40 -17.43
CA ILE A 327 -2.15 5.41 -18.38
C ILE A 327 -3.20 4.31 -18.70
N CYS A 328 -4.46 4.49 -18.26
CA CYS A 328 -5.55 3.55 -18.49
C CYS A 328 -6.29 3.93 -19.78
N THR A 329 -6.54 2.94 -20.64
CA THR A 329 -7.31 3.10 -21.88
C THR A 329 -8.62 2.31 -21.89
N THR A 330 -9.01 1.70 -20.78
CA THR A 330 -10.24 0.91 -20.63
C THR A 330 -11.46 1.65 -21.16
N ARG A 331 -11.62 2.94 -20.87
CA ARG A 331 -12.77 3.74 -21.35
C ARG A 331 -12.80 3.90 -22.85
N VAL A 332 -11.64 3.89 -23.51
CA VAL A 332 -11.54 4.03 -24.97
C VAL A 332 -11.62 2.65 -25.64
N VAL A 333 -10.95 1.64 -25.09
CA VAL A 333 -10.84 0.31 -25.69
C VAL A 333 -12.09 -0.53 -25.42
N ALA A 334 -12.54 -0.58 -24.17
CA ALA A 334 -13.70 -1.38 -23.75
C ALA A 334 -15.01 -0.58 -23.70
N GLY A 335 -14.94 0.75 -23.74
CA GLY A 335 -16.13 1.63 -23.62
C GLY A 335 -16.72 1.64 -22.20
N VAL A 336 -15.98 1.13 -21.19
CA VAL A 336 -16.46 0.94 -19.81
C VAL A 336 -15.77 1.91 -18.87
N GLY A 337 -16.52 2.54 -17.98
CA GLY A 337 -15.99 3.42 -16.94
C GLY A 337 -17.04 4.37 -16.38
N VAL A 338 -16.70 4.98 -15.24
CA VAL A 338 -17.53 6.02 -14.61
C VAL A 338 -16.60 7.20 -14.27
N PRO A 339 -17.00 8.46 -14.55
CA PRO A 339 -16.26 9.64 -14.11
C PRO A 339 -15.99 9.59 -12.61
N GLN A 340 -14.74 9.84 -12.21
CA GLN A 340 -14.23 9.40 -10.90
C GLN A 340 -14.89 10.11 -9.71
N PHE A 341 -15.23 11.40 -9.84
CA PHE A 341 -15.90 12.13 -8.76
C PHE A 341 -17.28 11.49 -8.45
N SER A 342 -18.11 11.24 -9.48
CA SER A 342 -19.41 10.59 -9.31
C SER A 342 -19.24 9.16 -8.77
N ALA A 343 -18.29 8.38 -9.31
CA ALA A 343 -18.02 7.04 -8.82
C ALA A 343 -17.72 7.02 -7.31
N VAL A 344 -16.87 7.94 -6.85
CA VAL A 344 -16.53 8.06 -5.41
C VAL A 344 -17.75 8.51 -4.60
N LEU A 345 -18.44 9.56 -5.05
CA LEU A 345 -19.58 10.15 -4.32
C LEU A 345 -20.69 9.13 -4.05
N GLU A 346 -21.07 8.37 -5.08
CA GLU A 346 -22.16 7.40 -5.01
C GLU A 346 -21.74 6.13 -4.24
N THR A 347 -20.56 5.61 -4.53
CA THR A 347 -20.06 4.36 -3.92
C THR A 347 -19.66 4.55 -2.46
N ALA A 348 -19.04 5.67 -2.09
CA ALA A 348 -18.64 5.96 -0.72
C ALA A 348 -19.87 6.14 0.21
N ALA A 349 -21.02 6.53 -0.32
CA ALA A 349 -22.25 6.59 0.47
C ALA A 349 -22.67 5.21 1.01
N VAL A 350 -22.57 4.17 0.18
CA VAL A 350 -22.81 2.77 0.58
C VAL A 350 -21.76 2.29 1.57
N CYS A 351 -20.48 2.57 1.29
CA CYS A 351 -19.38 2.21 2.19
C CYS A 351 -19.59 2.78 3.59
N ARG A 352 -19.96 4.05 3.68
CA ARG A 352 -20.24 4.73 4.96
C ARG A 352 -21.43 4.11 5.71
N ALA A 353 -22.51 3.73 4.99
CA ALA A 353 -23.69 3.10 5.60
C ALA A 353 -23.35 1.74 6.24
N HIS A 354 -22.28 1.08 5.80
CA HIS A 354 -21.83 -0.22 6.32
C HIS A 354 -20.56 -0.12 7.19
N ASP A 355 -20.13 1.08 7.54
CA ASP A 355 -18.88 1.36 8.30
C ASP A 355 -17.62 0.71 7.66
N VAL A 356 -17.52 0.77 6.33
CA VAL A 356 -16.40 0.28 5.54
C VAL A 356 -15.72 1.45 4.85
N PRO A 357 -14.38 1.64 4.99
CA PRO A 357 -13.68 2.72 4.32
C PRO A 357 -13.67 2.61 2.80
N ALA A 358 -13.71 3.77 2.15
CA ALA A 358 -13.68 3.94 0.70
C ALA A 358 -12.33 4.52 0.25
N ILE A 359 -11.71 3.92 -0.78
CA ILE A 359 -10.42 4.33 -1.34
C ILE A 359 -10.64 4.80 -2.78
N ALA A 360 -10.42 6.09 -3.06
CA ALA A 360 -10.48 6.61 -4.42
C ALA A 360 -9.19 6.26 -5.18
N ASP A 361 -9.30 5.42 -6.20
CA ASP A 361 -8.17 4.91 -6.98
C ASP A 361 -8.19 5.44 -8.43
N GLY A 362 -7.20 6.24 -8.78
CA GLY A 362 -7.01 6.81 -10.12
C GLY A 362 -7.65 8.18 -10.33
N GLY A 363 -7.19 8.88 -11.36
CA GLY A 363 -7.64 10.24 -11.69
C GLY A 363 -7.04 11.34 -10.81
N ILE A 364 -6.17 11.01 -9.86
CA ILE A 364 -5.51 11.95 -8.94
C ILE A 364 -4.22 12.46 -9.59
N ARG A 365 -4.20 13.73 -9.98
CA ARG A 365 -3.07 14.39 -10.65
C ARG A 365 -2.45 15.49 -9.79
N THR A 366 -3.25 16.08 -8.91
CA THR A 366 -2.87 17.19 -8.05
C THR A 366 -3.34 16.98 -6.61
N SER A 367 -2.83 17.79 -5.69
CA SER A 367 -3.33 17.82 -4.31
C SER A 367 -4.82 18.25 -4.23
N GLY A 368 -5.27 19.09 -5.14
CA GLY A 368 -6.68 19.48 -5.24
C GLY A 368 -7.61 18.30 -5.55
N ASP A 369 -7.17 17.33 -6.37
CA ASP A 369 -7.96 16.13 -6.66
C ASP A 369 -8.10 15.22 -5.42
N ILE A 370 -7.07 15.17 -4.57
CA ILE A 370 -7.14 14.46 -3.28
C ILE A 370 -8.25 15.06 -2.40
N VAL A 371 -8.26 16.37 -2.30
CA VAL A 371 -9.28 17.11 -1.53
C VAL A 371 -10.68 16.83 -2.07
N LYS A 372 -10.85 16.86 -3.39
CA LYS A 372 -12.12 16.56 -4.05
C LYS A 372 -12.58 15.11 -3.80
N ALA A 373 -11.65 14.16 -3.84
CA ALA A 373 -11.95 12.75 -3.55
C ALA A 373 -12.40 12.53 -2.09
N ILE A 374 -11.68 13.11 -1.11
CA ILE A 374 -12.05 13.04 0.31
C ILE A 374 -13.38 13.73 0.56
N GLY A 375 -13.61 14.90 -0.03
CA GLY A 375 -14.87 15.59 0.10
C GLY A 375 -16.04 14.88 -0.60
N ALA A 376 -15.80 14.06 -1.63
CA ALA A 376 -16.80 13.16 -2.21
C ALA A 376 -17.11 11.97 -1.30
N GLY A 377 -16.30 11.76 -0.25
CA GLY A 377 -16.56 10.73 0.76
C GLY A 377 -15.54 9.60 0.82
N ALA A 378 -14.43 9.67 0.07
CA ALA A 378 -13.33 8.73 0.22
C ALA A 378 -12.63 8.96 1.57
N ASP A 379 -12.25 7.90 2.25
CA ASP A 379 -11.42 7.95 3.46
C ASP A 379 -9.95 8.17 3.11
N CYS A 380 -9.47 7.60 2.01
CA CYS A 380 -8.12 7.84 1.48
C CYS A 380 -8.08 7.71 -0.04
N VAL A 381 -6.94 8.04 -0.62
CA VAL A 381 -6.73 7.99 -2.07
C VAL A 381 -5.55 7.10 -2.42
N MET A 382 -5.65 6.38 -3.53
CA MET A 382 -4.56 5.61 -4.12
C MET A 382 -3.97 6.39 -5.29
N VAL A 383 -2.64 6.57 -5.28
CA VAL A 383 -1.92 7.39 -6.25
C VAL A 383 -0.82 6.59 -6.97
N GLY A 384 -0.76 6.74 -8.29
CA GLY A 384 0.24 6.11 -9.16
C GLY A 384 1.20 7.14 -9.77
N SER A 385 0.75 7.92 -10.75
CA SER A 385 1.59 8.85 -11.54
C SER A 385 2.32 9.89 -10.69
N LEU A 386 1.73 10.35 -9.61
CA LEU A 386 2.37 11.29 -8.68
C LEU A 386 3.63 10.71 -8.03
N LEU A 387 3.66 9.39 -7.78
CA LEU A 387 4.73 8.70 -7.09
C LEU A 387 5.71 7.99 -8.05
N ALA A 388 5.29 7.64 -9.27
CA ALA A 388 6.09 6.88 -10.24
C ALA A 388 7.43 7.54 -10.61
N GLY A 389 7.54 8.88 -10.53
CA GLY A 389 8.76 9.63 -10.81
C GLY A 389 9.72 9.80 -9.63
N THR A 390 9.46 9.18 -8.48
CA THR A 390 10.27 9.36 -7.27
C THR A 390 11.40 8.34 -7.17
N ASP A 391 12.38 8.59 -6.29
CA ASP A 391 13.54 7.71 -6.07
C ASP A 391 13.12 6.30 -5.66
N GLU A 392 12.11 6.20 -4.81
CA GLU A 392 11.66 4.96 -4.20
C GLU A 392 10.77 4.09 -5.11
N ALA A 393 10.28 4.66 -6.23
CA ALA A 393 9.58 3.89 -7.26
C ALA A 393 10.57 2.98 -8.01
N PRO A 394 10.14 1.79 -8.47
CA PRO A 394 10.97 0.89 -9.27
C PRO A 394 11.45 1.53 -10.58
N GLY A 395 12.55 1.00 -11.11
CA GLY A 395 13.12 1.42 -12.39
C GLY A 395 14.17 2.54 -12.27
N GLU A 396 14.98 2.66 -13.31
CA GLU A 396 16.09 3.60 -13.38
C GLU A 396 15.67 4.98 -13.88
N VAL A 397 16.43 6.00 -13.48
CA VAL A 397 16.30 7.34 -14.03
C VAL A 397 17.06 7.42 -15.35
N PHE A 398 16.41 7.88 -16.41
CA PHE A 398 17.04 8.08 -17.71
C PHE A 398 16.85 9.52 -18.24
N LEU A 399 17.79 9.93 -19.07
CA LEU A 399 17.79 11.25 -19.67
C LEU A 399 17.06 11.24 -21.02
N TYR A 400 16.13 12.17 -21.21
CA TYR A 400 15.45 12.35 -22.49
C TYR A 400 15.24 13.85 -22.74
N GLN A 401 15.69 14.33 -23.91
CA GLN A 401 15.61 15.75 -24.28
C GLN A 401 16.09 16.73 -23.17
N GLY A 402 17.22 16.38 -22.51
CA GLY A 402 17.81 17.20 -21.45
C GLY A 402 17.10 17.19 -20.10
N ARG A 403 16.06 16.34 -19.92
CA ARG A 403 15.34 16.16 -18.65
C ARG A 403 15.41 14.71 -18.17
N SER A 404 15.37 14.53 -16.85
CA SER A 404 15.37 13.20 -16.22
C SER A 404 13.95 12.67 -16.11
N TYR A 405 13.76 11.39 -16.43
CA TYR A 405 12.49 10.68 -16.42
C TYR A 405 12.63 9.30 -15.78
N LYS A 406 11.50 8.73 -15.37
CA LYS A 406 11.32 7.30 -15.04
C LYS A 406 10.23 6.68 -15.91
N SER A 407 10.33 5.40 -16.19
CA SER A 407 9.27 4.66 -16.88
C SER A 407 8.02 4.59 -16.02
N TYR A 408 6.87 4.72 -16.67
CA TYR A 408 5.57 4.56 -16.02
C TYR A 408 4.61 3.89 -16.99
N ARG A 409 3.98 2.79 -16.55
CA ARG A 409 3.07 2.02 -17.40
C ARG A 409 1.83 1.53 -16.67
N GLY A 410 0.75 1.35 -17.45
CA GLY A 410 -0.48 0.72 -16.98
C GLY A 410 -0.31 -0.78 -16.78
N MET A 411 -1.00 -1.34 -15.80
CA MET A 411 -1.04 -2.79 -15.59
C MET A 411 -1.73 -3.53 -16.76
N GLY A 412 -2.54 -2.84 -17.57
CA GLY A 412 -3.12 -3.33 -18.83
C GLY A 412 -2.26 -3.05 -20.08
N SER A 413 -1.03 -2.55 -19.94
CA SER A 413 -0.11 -2.44 -21.07
C SER A 413 0.43 -3.82 -21.49
N ILE A 414 0.84 -3.94 -22.75
CA ILE A 414 1.38 -5.21 -23.29
C ILE A 414 2.55 -5.70 -22.44
N GLY A 415 3.50 -4.83 -22.10
CA GLY A 415 4.67 -5.21 -21.32
C GLY A 415 4.35 -5.58 -19.86
N ALA A 416 3.31 -5.00 -19.26
CA ALA A 416 2.86 -5.42 -17.93
C ALA A 416 2.12 -6.76 -17.99
N MET A 417 1.23 -6.95 -18.97
CA MET A 417 0.48 -8.20 -19.15
C MET A 417 1.39 -9.38 -19.48
N ALA A 418 2.42 -9.18 -20.27
CA ALA A 418 3.43 -10.20 -20.59
C ALA A 418 4.23 -10.66 -19.35
N ARG A 419 4.26 -9.88 -18.27
CA ARG A 419 4.94 -10.21 -17.00
C ARG A 419 4.02 -10.78 -15.92
N GLY A 420 2.70 -10.92 -16.20
CA GLY A 420 1.78 -11.58 -15.28
C GLY A 420 0.50 -10.79 -14.93
N SER A 421 0.35 -9.51 -15.34
CA SER A 421 -0.86 -8.73 -15.02
C SER A 421 -2.05 -9.01 -15.93
N ALA A 422 -1.94 -9.94 -16.87
CA ALA A 422 -3.03 -10.32 -17.78
C ALA A 422 -4.27 -10.88 -17.03
N ASP A 423 -4.07 -11.50 -15.87
CA ASP A 423 -5.14 -12.00 -15.00
C ASP A 423 -6.02 -10.87 -14.44
N ARG A 424 -5.49 -9.66 -14.24
CA ARG A 424 -6.24 -8.46 -13.84
C ARG A 424 -7.36 -8.11 -14.84
N TYR A 425 -7.13 -8.43 -16.12
CA TYR A 425 -7.99 -8.15 -17.25
C TYR A 425 -8.68 -9.42 -17.80
N PHE A 426 -8.68 -10.51 -17.03
CA PHE A 426 -9.27 -11.81 -17.39
C PHE A 426 -8.69 -12.40 -18.70
N GLN A 427 -7.42 -12.13 -18.99
CA GLN A 427 -6.71 -12.58 -20.20
C GLN A 427 -5.56 -13.55 -19.89
N GLN A 428 -5.50 -14.18 -18.72
CA GLN A 428 -4.44 -15.11 -18.31
C GLN A 428 -4.30 -16.35 -19.20
N GLU A 429 -5.36 -16.75 -19.89
CA GLU A 429 -5.35 -17.90 -20.80
C GLU A 429 -4.70 -17.59 -22.17
N ILE A 430 -4.52 -16.30 -22.48
CA ILE A 430 -3.95 -15.86 -23.75
C ILE A 430 -2.42 -15.91 -23.68
N LYS A 431 -1.84 -16.99 -24.23
CA LYS A 431 -0.37 -17.19 -24.24
C LYS A 431 0.36 -16.37 -25.32
N ASP A 432 -0.33 -16.05 -26.39
CA ASP A 432 0.22 -15.25 -27.49
C ASP A 432 0.05 -13.76 -27.19
N THR A 433 1.15 -13.07 -26.90
CA THR A 433 1.14 -11.65 -26.58
C THR A 433 0.55 -10.76 -27.67
N LEU A 434 0.57 -11.20 -28.93
CA LEU A 434 -0.03 -10.49 -30.06
C LEU A 434 -1.56 -10.54 -30.05
N LYS A 435 -2.15 -11.45 -29.26
CA LYS A 435 -3.61 -11.58 -29.09
C LYS A 435 -4.15 -10.91 -27.84
N LEU A 436 -3.27 -10.37 -27.00
CA LEU A 436 -3.69 -9.57 -25.83
C LEU A 436 -4.33 -8.28 -26.30
N VAL A 437 -5.43 -7.90 -25.68
CA VAL A 437 -6.08 -6.61 -25.88
C VAL A 437 -5.63 -5.65 -24.77
N PRO A 438 -4.72 -4.70 -25.07
CA PRO A 438 -4.20 -3.80 -24.06
C PRO A 438 -5.25 -2.75 -23.65
N GLU A 439 -5.41 -2.57 -22.36
CA GLU A 439 -6.23 -1.51 -21.74
C GLU A 439 -5.35 -0.48 -20.99
N GLY A 440 -4.12 -0.33 -21.38
CA GLY A 440 -3.18 0.61 -20.81
C GLY A 440 -2.00 0.88 -21.75
N ILE A 441 -1.35 2.00 -21.52
CA ILE A 441 -0.17 2.44 -22.29
C ILE A 441 1.12 2.35 -21.46
N GLU A 442 2.26 2.40 -22.15
CA GLU A 442 3.58 2.59 -21.58
C GLU A 442 4.08 4.00 -21.92
N GLY A 443 4.67 4.64 -20.93
CA GLY A 443 5.16 5.99 -21.08
C GLY A 443 6.24 6.33 -20.06
N ARG A 444 6.45 7.60 -19.82
CA ARG A 444 7.40 8.12 -18.86
C ARG A 444 6.81 9.27 -18.06
N VAL A 445 7.28 9.43 -16.84
CA VAL A 445 6.98 10.57 -15.97
C VAL A 445 8.27 11.29 -15.62
N ALA A 446 8.20 12.59 -15.43
CA ALA A 446 9.39 13.32 -15.02
C ALA A 446 9.86 12.85 -13.64
N TYR A 447 11.16 12.75 -13.49
CA TYR A 447 11.80 12.48 -12.22
C TYR A 447 11.58 13.62 -11.23
N LYS A 448 11.30 13.27 -9.96
CA LYS A 448 10.88 14.21 -8.91
C LYS A 448 11.77 14.21 -7.67
N GLY A 449 12.81 13.36 -7.63
CA GLY A 449 13.59 13.14 -6.40
C GLY A 449 12.84 12.30 -5.36
N PRO A 450 13.16 12.44 -4.07
CA PRO A 450 12.60 11.59 -3.02
C PRO A 450 11.10 11.78 -2.83
N VAL A 451 10.39 10.71 -2.50
CA VAL A 451 8.93 10.70 -2.31
C VAL A 451 8.49 11.64 -1.18
N SER A 452 9.34 11.85 -0.19
CA SER A 452 9.07 12.77 0.93
C SER A 452 8.71 14.18 0.46
N ALA A 453 9.38 14.68 -0.58
CA ALA A 453 9.09 15.98 -1.17
C ALA A 453 7.69 16.05 -1.82
N VAL A 454 7.22 14.93 -2.35
CA VAL A 454 5.89 14.80 -2.97
C VAL A 454 4.79 14.69 -1.91
N LEU A 455 5.00 13.88 -0.88
CA LEU A 455 4.01 13.63 0.17
C LEU A 455 3.72 14.86 1.05
N HIS A 456 4.74 15.70 1.28
CA HIS A 456 4.59 16.91 2.10
C HIS A 456 3.58 17.93 1.56
N GLN A 457 3.24 17.89 0.29
CA GLN A 457 2.42 18.90 -0.40
C GLN A 457 0.91 18.61 -0.46
N MET A 458 0.41 17.54 0.18
CA MET A 458 -0.90 16.96 -0.16
C MET A 458 -2.02 17.00 0.89
N GLN A 459 -2.22 18.07 1.69
CA GLN A 459 -3.21 18.06 2.80
C GLN A 459 -4.14 19.29 2.83
N VAL A 460 -5.49 19.18 2.68
CA VAL A 460 -6.49 20.28 2.84
C VAL A 460 -7.98 19.85 2.97
N ASN A 461 -8.94 20.75 3.40
CA ASN A 461 -10.36 20.53 3.76
C ASN A 461 -11.41 21.25 2.87
N ALA A 462 -12.69 20.73 2.67
CA ALA A 462 -13.47 21.05 1.47
C ALA A 462 -15.04 21.00 1.47
N ARG A 463 -15.70 21.81 0.56
CA ARG A 463 -17.10 21.76 0.05
C ARG A 463 -17.17 22.04 -1.47
N PHE A 464 -18.16 21.49 -2.24
CA PHE A 464 -18.12 21.41 -3.71
C PHE A 464 -19.08 22.31 -4.50
N ARG A 465 -18.68 22.68 -5.76
CA ARG A 465 -19.54 23.20 -6.83
C ARG A 465 -19.08 22.66 -8.20
N ARG A 466 -20.04 22.42 -9.12
CA ARG A 466 -19.74 22.09 -10.52
C ARG A 466 -19.19 23.33 -11.24
N ILE A 467 -18.13 23.12 -12.05
CA ILE A 467 -17.57 24.18 -12.93
C ILE A 467 -17.81 23.86 -14.42
N THR A 468 -17.76 24.88 -15.25
CA THR A 468 -17.85 24.75 -16.71
C THR A 468 -16.45 24.65 -17.32
N GLY A 469 -16.34 24.32 -18.64
CA GLY A 469 -15.07 24.34 -19.35
C GLY A 469 -14.35 25.69 -19.33
N ALA A 470 -15.07 26.79 -19.16
CA ALA A 470 -14.48 28.12 -18.94
C ALA A 470 -13.88 28.25 -17.54
N GLY A 471 -14.59 27.77 -16.50
CA GLY A 471 -14.08 27.73 -15.14
C GLY A 471 -12.89 26.79 -14.97
N LEU A 472 -12.82 25.69 -15.76
CA LEU A 472 -11.65 24.83 -15.79
C LEU A 472 -10.42 25.57 -16.34
N ARG A 473 -10.54 26.30 -17.44
CA ARG A 473 -9.44 27.10 -17.98
C ARG A 473 -8.99 28.20 -17.00
N GLU A 474 -9.91 28.88 -16.32
CA GLU A 474 -9.61 29.81 -15.25
C GLU A 474 -8.85 29.20 -14.07
N SER A 475 -9.07 27.90 -13.81
CA SER A 475 -8.42 27.17 -12.73
C SER A 475 -6.97 26.80 -13.02
N HIS A 476 -6.55 26.86 -14.29
CA HIS A 476 -5.16 26.61 -14.70
C HIS A 476 -4.41 27.93 -14.88
N VAL A 477 -3.08 27.88 -14.81
CA VAL A 477 -2.23 29.03 -15.13
C VAL A 477 -2.46 29.42 -16.57
N HIS A 478 -2.83 30.67 -16.80
CA HIS A 478 -3.10 31.28 -18.11
C HIS A 478 -2.45 32.66 -18.19
N ASP A 479 -2.21 33.12 -19.39
CA ASP A 479 -1.61 34.45 -19.71
C ASP A 479 -0.21 34.71 -19.10
N VAL A 480 0.47 33.66 -18.58
CA VAL A 480 1.80 33.73 -17.99
C VAL A 480 2.65 32.54 -18.47
N ALA A 481 3.88 32.81 -18.89
CA ALA A 481 4.85 31.77 -19.19
C ALA A 481 5.40 31.14 -17.88
N ILE A 482 5.27 29.85 -17.73
CA ILE A 482 5.81 29.15 -16.57
C ILE A 482 7.33 29.04 -16.69
N THR A 483 8.05 29.68 -15.76
CA THR A 483 9.51 29.65 -15.69
C THR A 483 10.03 28.57 -14.73
N ARG A 484 9.18 28.11 -13.79
CA ARG A 484 9.49 27.05 -12.85
C ARG A 484 8.21 26.29 -12.50
N GLU A 485 8.18 25.01 -12.83
CA GLU A 485 7.07 24.10 -12.46
C GLU A 485 7.06 23.83 -10.96
N ALA A 486 5.86 23.80 -10.36
CA ALA A 486 5.69 23.27 -9.01
C ALA A 486 5.56 21.74 -9.08
N PRO A 487 6.02 20.97 -8.04
CA PRO A 487 5.93 19.52 -8.04
C PRO A 487 4.51 18.96 -8.18
N ASN A 488 3.50 19.74 -7.75
CA ASN A 488 2.09 19.37 -7.77
C ASN A 488 1.29 20.06 -8.90
N TYR A 489 1.95 20.82 -9.77
CA TYR A 489 1.32 21.47 -10.93
C TYR A 489 2.20 21.34 -12.17
N ARG A 490 1.61 20.89 -13.29
CA ARG A 490 2.25 20.82 -14.61
C ARG A 490 1.28 21.36 -15.65
N GLN A 491 1.81 22.09 -16.60
CA GLN A 491 1.05 22.44 -17.79
C GLN A 491 1.09 21.22 -18.73
N GLU A 492 -0.08 20.71 -19.08
CA GLU A 492 -0.23 19.75 -20.17
C GLU A 492 0.05 20.48 -21.47
N GLY A 493 1.13 20.07 -22.17
CA GLY A 493 1.55 20.64 -23.45
C GLY A 493 0.75 20.12 -24.63
#